data_ac427534df2e03cd886188dd5c7fae9c
#
_entry.id   ac427534df2e03cd886188dd5c7fae9c
#
_cell.length_a   1.000
_cell.length_b   1.000
_cell.length_c   1.000
_cell.angle_alpha   90.00
_cell.angle_beta   90.00
_cell.angle_gamma   90.00
#
_symmetry.space_group_name_H-M   'P 1'
#
loop_
_entity.id
_entity.type
_entity.pdbx_description
1 polymer ?
#
loop_
_entity_poly.entity_id
_entity_poly.type
_entity_poly.pdbx_seq_one_letter_code
_entity_poly.pdbx_strand_id
1 'polypeptide(L)'
;MRRPAFKQILFFTLGVLVIAYLFCLPRNIFKDVRYCTVVLDRSGELLGARIASDGQWRFPPSDTIPQKYKTALIQFEDKYFKWHPGVNPVAIFRAAIRNLKAGHITSGGSTITMQVVRMSRNKKRNIRQKIIEAVLATRLELRYSKDKILALYASHAPFGGNVVGLEAAAWRYFGRPANELSWGEAATLAVLPNSPSIVHPGKNRDVLLNKRNRLLKALSEAGKIDAATCKAACEEPLPGAPLPLPDHASHLVEWYYKNDGGKTVTTDIDIRLQQKAEKILDRRNNELTAIGIKDLAAIVFDVHTGEPIVYCGNANPQDGRYGSRVDIVRSPRSTGSILKPLLYCALLQEGQ
;
A
#
# COMPACT_ATOMS: atom_id res chain seq x y z
N MET A 1 46.09 -44.25 -12.80
CA MET A 1 44.94 -44.42 -11.84
C MET A 1 44.51 -43.10 -11.24
N ARG A 2 43.19 -42.88 -11.03
CA ARG A 2 42.49 -41.82 -10.27
C ARG A 2 42.16 -40.51 -10.97
N ARG A 3 41.38 -40.56 -12.05
CA ARG A 3 40.59 -39.40 -12.51
C ARG A 3 39.04 -39.46 -12.22
N PRO A 4 38.47 -40.54 -11.62
CA PRO A 4 37.02 -40.52 -11.33
C PRO A 4 36.65 -39.64 -10.14
N ALA A 5 37.53 -39.47 -9.15
CA ALA A 5 37.23 -38.70 -7.93
C ALA A 5 37.02 -37.19 -8.20
N PHE A 6 37.74 -36.57 -9.12
CA PHE A 6 37.57 -35.16 -9.47
C PHE A 6 36.19 -34.89 -10.12
N LYS A 7 35.76 -35.73 -11.06
CA LYS A 7 34.43 -35.59 -11.69
C LYS A 7 33.30 -35.79 -10.68
N GLN A 8 33.43 -36.77 -9.79
CA GLN A 8 32.43 -37.03 -8.74
C GLN A 8 32.32 -35.87 -7.74
N ILE A 9 33.47 -35.33 -7.30
CA ILE A 9 33.50 -34.15 -6.42
C ILE A 9 32.89 -32.94 -7.12
N LEU A 10 33.18 -32.73 -8.42
CA LEU A 10 32.61 -31.63 -9.21
C LEU A 10 31.09 -31.76 -9.33
N PHE A 11 30.57 -32.95 -9.64
CA PHE A 11 29.12 -33.20 -9.71
C PHE A 11 28.44 -33.02 -8.34
N PHE A 12 29.05 -33.50 -7.27
CA PHE A 12 28.53 -33.32 -5.92
C PHE A 12 28.51 -31.83 -5.51
N THR A 13 29.59 -31.09 -5.73
CA THR A 13 29.64 -29.66 -5.43
C THR A 13 28.64 -28.85 -6.27
N LEU A 14 28.49 -29.20 -7.54
CA LEU A 14 27.48 -28.58 -8.41
C LEU A 14 26.05 -28.87 -7.89
N GLY A 15 25.78 -30.11 -7.50
CA GLY A 15 24.51 -30.50 -6.88
C GLY A 15 24.19 -29.72 -5.61
N VAL A 16 25.17 -29.59 -4.72
CA VAL A 16 25.04 -28.77 -3.49
C VAL A 16 24.76 -27.31 -3.83
N LEU A 17 25.47 -26.73 -4.80
CA LEU A 17 25.25 -25.35 -5.23
C LEU A 17 23.88 -25.13 -5.85
N VAL A 18 23.39 -26.09 -6.63
CA VAL A 18 22.02 -26.04 -7.18
C VAL A 18 20.98 -26.12 -6.06
N ILE A 19 21.13 -27.02 -5.12
CA ILE A 19 20.25 -27.14 -3.96
C ILE A 19 20.28 -25.84 -3.15
N ALA A 20 21.46 -25.31 -2.82
CA ALA A 20 21.62 -24.06 -2.12
C ALA A 20 20.95 -22.91 -2.86
N TYR A 21 21.08 -22.84 -4.19
CA TYR A 21 20.40 -21.83 -5.02
C TYR A 21 18.87 -22.00 -4.98
N LEU A 22 18.34 -23.23 -5.06
CA LEU A 22 16.90 -23.48 -5.03
C LEU A 22 16.27 -23.07 -3.68
N PHE A 23 17.02 -23.18 -2.58
CA PHE A 23 16.55 -22.86 -1.23
C PHE A 23 17.03 -21.51 -0.68
N CYS A 24 17.82 -20.72 -1.42
CA CYS A 24 18.36 -19.45 -0.95
C CYS A 24 17.30 -18.35 -0.74
N LEU A 25 16.08 -18.50 -1.29
CA LEU A 25 15.01 -17.54 -1.17
C LEU A 25 13.93 -18.05 -0.19
N PRO A 26 13.61 -17.31 0.89
CA PRO A 26 12.57 -17.70 1.84
C PRO A 26 11.20 -17.77 1.17
N ARG A 27 10.28 -18.58 1.72
CA ARG A 27 8.92 -18.74 1.17
C ARG A 27 8.18 -17.41 1.06
N ASN A 28 8.20 -16.61 2.12
CA ASN A 28 7.71 -15.23 2.12
C ASN A 28 8.91 -14.29 2.30
N ILE A 29 9.22 -13.50 1.26
CA ILE A 29 10.36 -12.58 1.28
C ILE A 29 10.11 -11.32 2.12
N PHE A 30 8.85 -11.03 2.46
CA PHE A 30 8.43 -9.90 3.30
C PHE A 30 7.73 -10.34 4.60
N LYS A 31 8.10 -11.51 5.16
CA LYS A 31 7.47 -12.10 6.35
C LYS A 31 7.49 -11.21 7.60
N ASP A 32 8.55 -10.39 7.75
CA ASP A 32 8.76 -9.56 8.93
C ASP A 32 8.24 -8.12 8.75
N VAL A 33 7.57 -7.84 7.63
CA VAL A 33 7.02 -6.52 7.34
C VAL A 33 5.70 -6.33 8.08
N ARG A 34 5.54 -5.16 8.72
CA ARG A 34 4.30 -4.75 9.38
C ARG A 34 3.45 -3.92 8.43
N TYR A 35 2.14 -4.13 8.47
CA TYR A 35 1.18 -3.43 7.61
C TYR A 35 0.19 -2.62 8.44
N CYS A 36 -0.37 -1.59 7.81
CA CYS A 36 -1.52 -0.86 8.32
C CYS A 36 -2.74 -1.77 8.45
N THR A 37 -3.61 -1.46 9.39
CA THR A 37 -4.97 -1.97 9.33
C THR A 37 -5.78 -1.04 8.44
N VAL A 38 -6.39 -1.59 7.41
CA VAL A 38 -7.17 -0.86 6.40
C VAL A 38 -8.60 -1.37 6.46
N VAL A 39 -9.56 -0.47 6.62
CA VAL A 39 -10.98 -0.81 6.67
C VAL A 39 -11.68 -0.17 5.49
N LEU A 40 -12.33 -1.00 4.70
CA LEU A 40 -13.06 -0.63 3.49
C LEU A 40 -14.57 -0.76 3.73
N ASP A 41 -15.32 0.03 3.02
CA ASP A 41 -16.76 -0.12 2.93
C ASP A 41 -17.13 -1.32 2.03
N ARG A 42 -18.43 -1.59 1.88
CA ARG A 42 -18.95 -2.70 1.05
C ARG A 42 -18.60 -2.58 -0.44
N SER A 43 -18.27 -1.37 -0.93
CA SER A 43 -17.87 -1.12 -2.32
C SER A 43 -16.35 -1.16 -2.54
N GLY A 44 -15.56 -1.27 -1.46
CA GLY A 44 -14.10 -1.23 -1.49
C GLY A 44 -13.52 0.17 -1.33
N GLU A 45 -14.34 1.18 -0.99
CA GLU A 45 -13.87 2.53 -0.67
C GLU A 45 -13.27 2.59 0.75
N LEU A 46 -12.25 3.43 0.93
CA LEU A 46 -11.53 3.54 2.20
C LEU A 46 -12.37 4.26 3.27
N LEU A 47 -12.81 3.54 4.29
CA LEU A 47 -13.38 4.12 5.50
C LEU A 47 -12.31 4.75 6.39
N GLY A 48 -11.19 4.05 6.54
CA GLY A 48 -10.07 4.54 7.33
C GLY A 48 -8.95 3.53 7.43
N ALA A 49 -7.81 3.99 7.97
CA ALA A 49 -6.69 3.12 8.26
C ALA A 49 -5.97 3.53 9.55
N ARG A 50 -5.27 2.56 10.16
CA ARG A 50 -4.36 2.80 11.28
C ARG A 50 -2.95 2.43 10.88
N ILE A 51 -2.02 3.29 11.26
CA ILE A 51 -0.60 3.16 10.91
C ILE A 51 -0.03 1.84 11.44
N ALA A 52 0.90 1.24 10.70
CA ALA A 52 1.59 0.03 11.13
C ALA A 52 2.41 0.27 12.41
N SER A 53 2.65 -0.78 13.19
CA SER A 53 3.35 -0.70 14.47
C SER A 53 4.80 -0.21 14.38
N ASP A 54 5.40 -0.23 13.17
CA ASP A 54 6.71 0.33 12.87
C ASP A 54 6.67 1.82 12.43
N GLY A 55 5.51 2.47 12.54
CA GLY A 55 5.31 3.87 12.16
C GLY A 55 5.28 4.15 10.67
N GLN A 56 5.15 3.12 9.83
CA GLN A 56 5.06 3.28 8.38
C GLN A 56 3.59 3.22 7.90
N TRP A 57 3.24 4.11 7.01
CA TRP A 57 2.02 4.00 6.22
C TRP A 57 2.26 2.99 5.10
N ARG A 58 1.92 1.74 5.35
CA ARG A 58 2.09 0.62 4.43
C ARG A 58 0.84 -0.23 4.43
N PHE A 59 0.04 -0.10 3.38
CA PHE A 59 -1.17 -0.90 3.23
C PHE A 59 -0.81 -2.36 2.94
N PRO A 60 -1.64 -3.33 3.34
CA PRO A 60 -1.45 -4.72 3.00
C PRO A 60 -1.24 -4.91 1.48
N PRO A 61 -0.42 -5.87 1.06
CA PRO A 61 -0.05 -6.03 -0.35
C PRO A 61 -1.26 -6.41 -1.19
N SER A 62 -1.39 -5.78 -2.36
CA SER A 62 -2.35 -6.15 -3.42
C SER A 62 -1.65 -6.99 -4.48
N ASP A 63 -2.38 -7.92 -5.07
CA ASP A 63 -1.91 -8.70 -6.24
C ASP A 63 -2.16 -7.97 -7.55
N THR A 64 -2.97 -6.92 -7.53
CA THR A 64 -3.26 -6.08 -8.69
C THR A 64 -2.42 -4.80 -8.67
N ILE A 65 -2.07 -4.32 -9.85
CA ILE A 65 -1.34 -3.06 -10.04
C ILE A 65 -2.03 -2.24 -11.13
N PRO A 66 -2.34 -0.96 -10.88
CA PRO A 66 -2.98 -0.11 -11.87
C PRO A 66 -2.15 0.02 -13.15
N GLN A 67 -2.81 -0.09 -14.30
CA GLN A 67 -2.14 -0.16 -15.60
C GLN A 67 -1.30 1.09 -15.92
N LYS A 68 -1.78 2.28 -15.54
CA LYS A 68 -1.03 3.53 -15.75
C LYS A 68 0.28 3.52 -14.98
N TYR A 69 0.23 3.14 -13.69
CA TYR A 69 1.43 3.04 -12.87
C TYR A 69 2.39 1.94 -13.36
N LYS A 70 1.86 0.75 -13.69
CA LYS A 70 2.63 -0.36 -14.26
C LYS A 70 3.40 0.07 -15.49
N THR A 71 2.75 0.78 -16.40
CA THR A 71 3.35 1.27 -17.66
C THR A 71 4.42 2.31 -17.36
N ALA A 72 4.15 3.27 -16.49
CA ALA A 72 5.08 4.31 -16.08
C ALA A 72 6.32 3.72 -15.37
N LEU A 73 6.11 2.79 -14.43
CA LEU A 73 7.18 2.13 -13.69
C LEU A 73 8.13 1.35 -14.61
N ILE A 74 7.59 0.53 -15.52
CA ILE A 74 8.40 -0.26 -16.47
C ILE A 74 9.20 0.67 -17.38
N GLN A 75 8.59 1.73 -17.90
CA GLN A 75 9.28 2.69 -18.77
C GLN A 75 10.40 3.43 -18.06
N PHE A 76 10.21 3.74 -16.76
CA PHE A 76 11.17 4.51 -15.96
C PHE A 76 12.32 3.66 -15.41
N GLU A 77 11.98 2.54 -14.74
CA GLU A 77 12.97 1.74 -14.01
C GLU A 77 13.60 0.64 -14.84
N ASP A 78 12.83 0.00 -15.73
CA ASP A 78 13.27 -1.22 -16.42
C ASP A 78 12.51 -1.49 -17.73
N LYS A 79 12.84 -0.72 -18.76
CA LYS A 79 12.17 -0.78 -20.08
C LYS A 79 12.11 -2.19 -20.69
N TYR A 80 13.07 -3.06 -20.36
CA TYR A 80 13.16 -4.43 -20.86
C TYR A 80 12.75 -5.48 -19.82
N PHE A 81 12.02 -5.08 -18.79
CA PHE A 81 11.60 -5.93 -17.66
C PHE A 81 11.02 -7.29 -18.09
N LYS A 82 10.23 -7.31 -19.16
CA LYS A 82 9.58 -8.53 -19.65
C LYS A 82 10.55 -9.54 -20.31
N TRP A 83 11.75 -9.11 -20.67
CA TRP A 83 12.65 -9.88 -21.54
C TRP A 83 13.87 -10.50 -20.83
N HIS A 84 14.15 -10.13 -19.61
CA HIS A 84 15.31 -10.66 -18.87
C HIS A 84 14.89 -11.45 -17.64
N PRO A 85 15.69 -12.46 -17.21
CA PRO A 85 15.38 -13.32 -16.05
C PRO A 85 15.86 -12.69 -14.73
N GLY A 86 15.42 -11.47 -14.41
CA GLY A 86 15.73 -10.77 -13.16
C GLY A 86 16.97 -9.89 -13.18
N VAL A 87 17.90 -10.13 -14.09
CA VAL A 87 19.12 -9.34 -14.29
C VAL A 87 19.22 -8.96 -15.77
N ASN A 88 19.55 -7.70 -16.04
CA ASN A 88 19.76 -7.21 -17.39
C ASN A 88 21.24 -6.93 -17.65
N PRO A 89 22.00 -7.86 -18.28
CA PRO A 89 23.44 -7.69 -18.52
C PRO A 89 23.76 -6.46 -19.37
N VAL A 90 22.91 -6.17 -20.36
CA VAL A 90 23.08 -4.99 -21.24
C VAL A 90 22.97 -3.68 -20.45
N ALA A 91 22.00 -3.61 -19.54
CA ALA A 91 21.83 -2.45 -18.68
C ALA A 91 23.01 -2.28 -17.70
N ILE A 92 23.54 -3.38 -17.15
CA ILE A 92 24.72 -3.38 -16.29
C ILE A 92 25.95 -2.88 -17.06
N PHE A 93 26.19 -3.42 -18.25
CA PHE A 93 27.33 -3.01 -19.10
C PHE A 93 27.24 -1.54 -19.52
N ARG A 94 26.06 -1.09 -19.94
CA ARG A 94 25.79 0.32 -20.26
C ARG A 94 26.04 1.24 -19.08
N ALA A 95 25.59 0.84 -17.89
CA ALA A 95 25.79 1.60 -16.65
C ALA A 95 27.29 1.66 -16.28
N ALA A 96 28.03 0.56 -16.45
CA ALA A 96 29.48 0.51 -16.21
C ALA A 96 30.24 1.49 -17.12
N ILE A 97 29.97 1.46 -18.44
CA ILE A 97 30.61 2.38 -19.39
C ILE A 97 30.28 3.84 -19.05
N ARG A 98 29.00 4.14 -18.72
CA ARG A 98 28.59 5.50 -18.38
C ARG A 98 29.28 6.01 -17.12
N ASN A 99 29.36 5.17 -16.10
CA ASN A 99 30.02 5.52 -14.84
C ASN A 99 31.53 5.71 -14.99
N LEU A 100 32.18 4.86 -15.82
CA LEU A 100 33.60 5.02 -16.16
C LEU A 100 33.87 6.36 -16.88
N LYS A 101 33.01 6.71 -17.87
CA LYS A 101 33.15 7.98 -18.60
C LYS A 101 32.90 9.21 -17.71
N ALA A 102 32.00 9.09 -16.73
CA ALA A 102 31.66 10.20 -15.82
C ALA A 102 32.59 10.34 -14.62
N GLY A 103 33.46 9.35 -14.32
CA GLY A 103 34.31 9.32 -13.15
C GLY A 103 33.57 9.14 -11.81
N HIS A 104 32.24 9.04 -11.85
CA HIS A 104 31.41 8.81 -10.67
C HIS A 104 30.15 8.00 -11.04
N ILE A 105 29.41 7.53 -10.02
CA ILE A 105 28.20 6.72 -10.25
C ILE A 105 27.04 7.61 -10.71
N THR A 106 26.78 7.63 -12.01
CA THR A 106 25.66 8.38 -12.63
C THR A 106 24.47 7.49 -13.00
N SER A 107 24.66 6.19 -13.15
CA SER A 107 23.64 5.26 -13.62
C SER A 107 23.73 3.92 -12.88
N GLY A 108 22.59 3.36 -12.48
CA GLY A 108 22.48 2.03 -11.92
C GLY A 108 21.94 1.03 -12.96
N GLY A 109 22.54 -0.16 -13.06
CA GLY A 109 22.01 -1.27 -13.86
C GLY A 109 21.14 -2.22 -13.02
N SER A 110 20.45 -1.74 -12.00
CA SER A 110 19.57 -2.58 -11.17
C SER A 110 18.19 -2.68 -11.81
N THR A 111 17.66 -3.89 -11.94
CA THR A 111 16.31 -4.18 -12.45
C THR A 111 15.27 -4.00 -11.37
N ILE A 112 13.98 -3.98 -11.74
CA ILE A 112 12.85 -4.00 -10.79
C ILE A 112 12.96 -5.21 -9.86
N THR A 113 13.26 -6.39 -10.38
CA THR A 113 13.43 -7.63 -9.59
C THR A 113 14.55 -7.51 -8.56
N MET A 114 15.71 -6.96 -8.93
CA MET A 114 16.79 -6.69 -7.98
C MET A 114 16.36 -5.69 -6.89
N GLN A 115 15.54 -4.71 -7.23
CA GLN A 115 15.02 -3.74 -6.26
C GLN A 115 14.04 -4.40 -5.27
N VAL A 116 13.18 -5.32 -5.70
CA VAL A 116 12.32 -6.12 -4.82
C VAL A 116 13.15 -6.92 -3.82
N VAL A 117 14.17 -7.63 -4.29
CA VAL A 117 15.09 -8.37 -3.42
C VAL A 117 15.77 -7.43 -2.42
N ARG A 118 16.24 -6.27 -2.85
CA ARG A 118 16.87 -5.28 -1.97
C ARG A 118 15.93 -4.82 -0.86
N MET A 119 14.68 -4.47 -1.21
CA MET A 119 13.67 -4.04 -0.23
C MET A 119 13.37 -5.13 0.79
N SER A 120 13.28 -6.39 0.36
CA SER A 120 13.03 -7.52 1.28
C SER A 120 14.17 -7.80 2.26
N ARG A 121 15.41 -7.47 1.89
CA ARG A 121 16.59 -7.74 2.71
C ARG A 121 17.00 -6.59 3.63
N ASN A 122 16.62 -5.38 3.32
CA ASN A 122 16.93 -4.14 4.06
C ASN A 122 18.39 -4.04 4.52
N LYS A 123 19.36 -4.38 3.65
CA LYS A 123 20.82 -4.36 3.94
C LYS A 123 21.48 -3.11 3.35
N LYS A 124 22.53 -2.62 4.02
CA LYS A 124 23.36 -1.50 3.51
C LYS A 124 23.89 -1.81 2.11
N ARG A 125 23.84 -0.84 1.22
CA ARG A 125 24.24 -0.97 -0.19
C ARG A 125 25.75 -1.06 -0.33
N ASN A 126 26.24 -2.19 -0.86
CA ASN A 126 27.63 -2.39 -1.27
C ASN A 126 27.70 -3.36 -2.47
N ILE A 127 28.87 -3.51 -3.06
CA ILE A 127 29.06 -4.36 -4.25
C ILE A 127 28.69 -5.82 -3.97
N ARG A 128 29.10 -6.35 -2.80
CA ARG A 128 28.78 -7.72 -2.38
C ARG A 128 27.26 -7.92 -2.30
N GLN A 129 26.52 -6.98 -1.71
CA GLN A 129 25.05 -7.07 -1.66
C GLN A 129 24.44 -7.00 -3.06
N LYS A 130 25.00 -6.19 -3.97
CA LYS A 130 24.51 -6.11 -5.35
C LYS A 130 24.66 -7.44 -6.10
N ILE A 131 25.74 -8.19 -5.86
CA ILE A 131 25.91 -9.53 -6.44
C ILE A 131 24.87 -10.49 -5.85
N ILE A 132 24.66 -10.48 -4.54
CA ILE A 132 23.65 -11.30 -3.88
C ILE A 132 22.24 -10.94 -4.39
N GLU A 133 21.93 -9.65 -4.55
CA GLU A 133 20.67 -9.18 -5.13
C GLU A 133 20.48 -9.74 -6.55
N ALA A 134 21.52 -9.77 -7.38
CA ALA A 134 21.45 -10.31 -8.72
C ALA A 134 21.13 -11.83 -8.74
N VAL A 135 21.82 -12.61 -7.91
CA VAL A 135 21.57 -14.05 -7.77
C VAL A 135 20.16 -14.32 -7.25
N LEU A 136 19.73 -13.61 -6.20
CA LEU A 136 18.38 -13.77 -5.66
C LEU A 136 17.30 -13.27 -6.61
N ALA A 137 17.59 -12.28 -7.46
CA ALA A 137 16.67 -11.80 -8.48
C ALA A 137 16.37 -12.87 -9.54
N THR A 138 17.38 -13.62 -9.99
CA THR A 138 17.16 -14.74 -10.92
C THR A 138 16.31 -15.85 -10.27
N ARG A 139 16.55 -16.11 -8.97
CA ARG A 139 15.75 -17.09 -8.23
C ARG A 139 14.31 -16.62 -8.00
N LEU A 140 14.10 -15.31 -7.81
CA LEU A 140 12.77 -14.72 -7.66
C LEU A 140 11.95 -14.87 -8.95
N GLU A 141 12.56 -14.66 -10.11
CA GLU A 141 11.92 -14.82 -11.42
C GLU A 141 11.55 -16.26 -11.75
N LEU A 142 12.29 -17.24 -11.24
CA LEU A 142 11.91 -18.65 -11.34
C LEU A 142 10.71 -19.03 -10.47
N ARG A 143 10.40 -18.18 -9.49
CA ARG A 143 9.34 -18.46 -8.51
C ARG A 143 8.06 -17.69 -8.75
N TYR A 144 8.16 -16.44 -9.21
CA TYR A 144 7.04 -15.52 -9.35
C TYR A 144 6.93 -15.02 -10.80
N SER A 145 5.70 -14.82 -11.24
CA SER A 145 5.44 -14.17 -12.52
C SER A 145 5.88 -12.71 -12.50
N LYS A 146 6.11 -12.14 -13.67
CA LYS A 146 6.45 -10.71 -13.83
C LYS A 146 5.44 -9.79 -13.15
N ASP A 147 4.14 -10.10 -13.27
CA ASP A 147 3.08 -9.31 -12.65
C ASP A 147 3.12 -9.38 -11.13
N LYS A 148 3.40 -10.56 -10.56
CA LYS A 148 3.58 -10.70 -9.11
C LYS A 148 4.81 -9.94 -8.61
N ILE A 149 5.92 -9.93 -9.37
CA ILE A 149 7.11 -9.14 -9.01
C ILE A 149 6.82 -7.64 -9.03
N LEU A 150 6.06 -7.16 -10.03
CA LEU A 150 5.60 -5.78 -10.07
C LEU A 150 4.68 -5.43 -8.90
N ALA A 151 3.76 -6.32 -8.54
CA ALA A 151 2.89 -6.15 -7.39
C ALA A 151 3.67 -6.08 -6.06
N LEU A 152 4.69 -6.95 -5.90
CA LEU A 152 5.61 -6.89 -4.76
C LEU A 152 6.39 -5.58 -4.72
N TYR A 153 6.87 -5.09 -5.87
CA TYR A 153 7.51 -3.78 -5.95
C TYR A 153 6.55 -2.67 -5.52
N ALA A 154 5.37 -2.62 -6.15
CA ALA A 154 4.36 -1.59 -5.86
C ALA A 154 3.95 -1.57 -4.39
N SER A 155 3.84 -2.73 -3.74
CA SER A 155 3.44 -2.83 -2.33
C SER A 155 4.53 -2.42 -1.33
N HIS A 156 5.82 -2.44 -1.73
CA HIS A 156 6.94 -2.25 -0.79
C HIS A 156 7.91 -1.12 -1.17
N ALA A 157 7.72 -0.46 -2.31
CA ALA A 157 8.57 0.66 -2.70
C ALA A 157 8.40 1.85 -1.74
N PRO A 158 9.48 2.53 -1.35
CA PRO A 158 9.42 3.74 -0.53
C PRO A 158 9.05 4.94 -1.38
N PHE A 159 8.08 5.74 -0.94
CA PHE A 159 7.63 6.96 -1.66
C PHE A 159 8.02 8.25 -0.95
N GLY A 160 8.82 8.17 0.10
CA GLY A 160 9.31 9.31 0.89
C GLY A 160 8.66 9.40 2.28
N GLY A 161 9.39 9.97 3.24
CA GLY A 161 8.97 9.99 4.64
C GLY A 161 8.69 8.58 5.17
N ASN A 162 7.53 8.42 5.78
CA ASN A 162 7.03 7.14 6.28
C ASN A 162 5.98 6.47 5.37
N VAL A 163 5.96 6.81 4.08
CA VAL A 163 4.99 6.27 3.11
C VAL A 163 5.65 5.16 2.30
N VAL A 164 5.12 3.95 2.38
CA VAL A 164 5.59 2.75 1.69
C VAL A 164 4.42 2.07 0.98
N GLY A 165 4.64 1.69 -0.26
CA GLY A 165 3.63 1.07 -1.10
C GLY A 165 2.77 2.07 -1.87
N LEU A 166 2.39 1.65 -3.08
CA LEU A 166 1.67 2.49 -4.04
C LEU A 166 0.32 2.96 -3.51
N GLU A 167 -0.45 2.06 -2.91
CA GLU A 167 -1.80 2.37 -2.43
C GLU A 167 -1.75 3.43 -1.31
N ALA A 168 -0.87 3.23 -0.32
CA ALA A 168 -0.66 4.23 0.72
C ALA A 168 -0.15 5.57 0.15
N ALA A 169 0.71 5.53 -0.88
CA ALA A 169 1.21 6.74 -1.54
C ALA A 169 0.12 7.46 -2.32
N ALA A 170 -0.77 6.74 -3.01
CA ALA A 170 -1.89 7.31 -3.74
C ALA A 170 -2.82 8.07 -2.78
N TRP A 171 -3.22 7.45 -1.67
CA TRP A 171 -4.03 8.11 -0.65
C TRP A 171 -3.32 9.28 0.03
N ARG A 172 -2.04 9.09 0.40
CA ARG A 172 -1.29 10.12 1.16
C ARG A 172 -0.91 11.34 0.31
N TYR A 173 -0.73 11.20 -1.00
CA TYR A 173 -0.31 12.29 -1.87
C TYR A 173 -1.43 12.85 -2.75
N PHE A 174 -2.46 12.06 -3.06
CA PHE A 174 -3.52 12.45 -3.98
C PHE A 174 -4.94 12.26 -3.42
N GLY A 175 -5.11 11.64 -2.26
CA GLY A 175 -6.40 11.47 -1.58
C GLY A 175 -7.39 10.56 -2.31
N ARG A 176 -6.87 9.62 -3.11
CA ARG A 176 -7.68 8.68 -3.91
C ARG A 176 -6.98 7.33 -4.04
N PRO A 177 -7.69 6.25 -4.39
CA PRO A 177 -7.08 4.94 -4.60
C PRO A 177 -6.19 4.92 -5.85
N ALA A 178 -5.22 4.00 -5.88
CA ALA A 178 -4.20 3.96 -6.91
C ALA A 178 -4.74 3.68 -8.33
N ASN A 179 -5.89 3.00 -8.46
CA ASN A 179 -6.55 2.74 -9.75
C ASN A 179 -7.15 4.00 -10.40
N GLU A 180 -7.42 5.05 -9.62
CA GLU A 180 -7.98 6.32 -10.08
C GLU A 180 -6.93 7.36 -10.45
N LEU A 181 -5.66 7.08 -10.24
CA LEU A 181 -4.58 8.01 -10.56
C LEU A 181 -4.60 8.44 -12.03
N SER A 182 -4.35 9.72 -12.26
CA SER A 182 -4.07 10.27 -13.58
C SER A 182 -2.73 9.78 -14.13
N TRP A 183 -2.40 10.07 -15.38
CA TRP A 183 -1.08 9.78 -15.93
C TRP A 183 0.01 10.61 -15.27
N GLY A 184 -0.24 11.89 -14.92
CA GLY A 184 0.70 12.76 -14.22
C GLY A 184 0.97 12.26 -12.80
N GLU A 185 -0.06 11.86 -12.07
CA GLU A 185 0.02 11.29 -10.73
C GLU A 185 0.76 9.93 -10.73
N ALA A 186 0.40 9.03 -11.64
CA ALA A 186 1.05 7.74 -11.79
C ALA A 186 2.53 7.87 -12.16
N ALA A 187 2.88 8.78 -13.09
CA ALA A 187 4.26 9.07 -13.43
C ALA A 187 5.03 9.70 -12.27
N THR A 188 4.40 10.57 -11.48
CA THR A 188 5.00 11.13 -10.26
C THR A 188 5.37 10.04 -9.28
N LEU A 189 4.43 9.11 -8.99
CA LEU A 189 4.72 7.98 -8.11
C LEU A 189 5.76 7.02 -8.71
N ALA A 190 5.80 6.84 -10.01
CA ALA A 190 6.81 5.96 -10.64
C ALA A 190 8.25 6.47 -10.47
N VAL A 191 8.46 7.80 -10.39
CA VAL A 191 9.81 8.37 -10.26
C VAL A 191 10.26 8.57 -8.82
N LEU A 192 9.34 8.59 -7.83
CA LEU A 192 9.65 8.85 -6.42
C LEU A 192 10.58 7.81 -5.78
N PRO A 193 10.41 6.48 -5.97
CA PRO A 193 11.24 5.48 -5.31
C PRO A 193 12.72 5.52 -5.70
N ASN A 194 13.06 6.18 -6.81
CA ASN A 194 14.44 6.26 -7.30
C ASN A 194 15.39 7.01 -6.35
N SER A 195 14.91 8.00 -5.61
CA SER A 195 15.74 8.79 -4.67
C SER A 195 14.87 9.42 -3.57
N PRO A 196 14.12 8.65 -2.78
CA PRO A 196 13.06 9.16 -1.91
C PRO A 196 13.55 10.07 -0.77
N SER A 197 14.81 9.99 -0.39
CA SER A 197 15.42 10.85 0.63
C SER A 197 15.85 12.21 0.10
N ILE A 198 16.04 12.35 -1.21
CA ILE A 198 16.56 13.56 -1.85
C ILE A 198 15.45 14.28 -2.60
N VAL A 199 14.57 13.55 -3.27
CA VAL A 199 13.52 14.06 -4.16
C VAL A 199 12.18 13.50 -3.70
N HIS A 200 11.36 14.35 -3.10
CA HIS A 200 9.99 14.01 -2.69
C HIS A 200 9.12 15.29 -2.74
N PRO A 201 7.79 15.21 -2.61
CA PRO A 201 6.90 16.38 -2.75
C PRO A 201 7.25 17.59 -1.90
N GLY A 202 7.89 17.40 -0.74
CA GLY A 202 8.35 18.48 0.16
C GLY A 202 9.76 18.97 -0.10
N LYS A 203 10.54 18.36 -1.02
CA LYS A 203 11.95 18.71 -1.24
C LYS A 203 12.38 18.48 -2.69
N ASN A 204 13.10 19.48 -3.26
CA ASN A 204 13.59 19.45 -4.64
C ASN A 204 12.46 19.21 -5.68
N ARG A 205 11.37 19.97 -5.55
CA ARG A 205 10.16 19.85 -6.38
C ARG A 205 10.44 19.99 -7.87
N ASP A 206 11.33 20.91 -8.27
CA ASP A 206 11.71 21.12 -9.67
C ASP A 206 12.40 19.90 -10.27
N VAL A 207 13.23 19.22 -9.49
CA VAL A 207 13.86 17.95 -9.92
C VAL A 207 12.81 16.87 -10.09
N LEU A 208 11.82 16.80 -9.19
CA LEU A 208 10.71 15.85 -9.30
C LEU A 208 9.86 16.16 -10.54
N LEU A 209 9.51 17.42 -10.77
CA LEU A 209 8.75 17.88 -11.94
C LEU A 209 9.46 17.50 -13.24
N ASN A 210 10.75 17.79 -13.33
CA ASN A 210 11.56 17.47 -14.50
C ASN A 210 11.67 15.95 -14.74
N LYS A 211 11.82 15.13 -13.70
CA LYS A 211 11.83 13.67 -13.82
C LYS A 211 10.48 13.14 -14.32
N ARG A 212 9.37 13.61 -13.74
CA ARG A 212 8.00 13.27 -14.16
C ARG A 212 7.77 13.61 -15.62
N ASN A 213 8.02 14.85 -16.00
CA ASN A 213 7.75 15.33 -17.35
C ASN A 213 8.62 14.62 -18.40
N ARG A 214 9.88 14.29 -18.04
CA ARG A 214 10.74 13.46 -18.90
C ARG A 214 10.16 12.07 -19.09
N LEU A 215 9.62 11.45 -18.03
CA LEU A 215 8.97 10.14 -18.12
C LEU A 215 7.71 10.22 -18.99
N LEU A 216 6.86 11.23 -18.82
CA LEU A 216 5.65 11.42 -19.64
C LEU A 216 5.98 11.60 -21.12
N LYS A 217 7.00 12.38 -21.46
CA LYS A 217 7.50 12.50 -22.85
C LYS A 217 7.98 11.16 -23.39
N ALA A 218 8.77 10.41 -22.61
CA ALA A 218 9.23 9.07 -23.02
C ALA A 218 8.10 8.05 -23.20
N LEU A 219 7.00 8.18 -22.45
CA LEU A 219 5.78 7.38 -22.63
C LEU A 219 5.07 7.74 -23.94
N SER A 220 4.99 9.03 -24.28
CA SER A 220 4.39 9.49 -25.54
C SER A 220 5.25 9.05 -26.74
N GLU A 221 6.55 9.24 -26.68
CA GLU A 221 7.50 8.77 -27.72
C GLU A 221 7.44 7.25 -27.93
N ALA A 222 7.14 6.50 -26.87
CA ALA A 222 6.95 5.04 -26.94
C ALA A 222 5.52 4.62 -27.36
N GLY A 223 4.63 5.56 -27.71
CA GLY A 223 3.25 5.29 -28.12
C GLY A 223 2.36 4.70 -27.01
N LYS A 224 2.71 4.95 -25.74
CA LYS A 224 1.92 4.48 -24.58
C LYS A 224 0.80 5.44 -24.19
N ILE A 225 0.99 6.72 -24.47
CA ILE A 225 0.00 7.79 -24.34
C ILE A 225 0.07 8.67 -25.58
N ASP A 226 -1.02 9.31 -25.92
CA ASP A 226 -1.04 10.29 -27.01
C ASP A 226 -0.44 11.65 -26.57
N ALA A 227 -0.20 12.52 -27.56
CA ALA A 227 0.43 13.84 -27.32
C ALA A 227 -0.47 14.76 -26.47
N ALA A 228 -1.80 14.69 -26.61
CA ALA A 228 -2.73 15.51 -25.85
C ALA A 228 -2.73 15.07 -24.38
N THR A 229 -2.83 13.78 -24.11
CA THR A 229 -2.70 13.21 -22.76
C THR A 229 -1.35 13.55 -22.12
N CYS A 230 -0.24 13.46 -22.88
CA CYS A 230 1.08 13.84 -22.39
C CYS A 230 1.14 15.32 -21.98
N LYS A 231 0.59 16.21 -22.81
CA LYS A 231 0.54 17.66 -22.52
C LYS A 231 -0.27 17.92 -21.25
N ALA A 232 -1.49 17.40 -21.16
CA ALA A 232 -2.36 17.57 -19.99
C ALA A 232 -1.69 17.04 -18.71
N ALA A 233 -1.10 15.84 -18.75
CA ALA A 233 -0.39 15.25 -17.61
C ALA A 233 0.85 16.04 -17.16
N CYS A 234 1.53 16.72 -18.09
CA CYS A 234 2.66 17.61 -17.75
C CYS A 234 2.22 18.91 -17.06
N GLU A 235 0.99 19.36 -17.29
CA GLU A 235 0.40 20.57 -16.67
C GLU A 235 -0.18 20.30 -15.28
N GLU A 236 -0.43 19.03 -14.93
CA GLU A 236 -0.91 18.67 -13.60
C GLU A 236 0.07 19.11 -12.50
N PRO A 237 -0.44 19.66 -11.36
CA PRO A 237 0.42 20.05 -10.26
C PRO A 237 1.06 18.85 -9.57
N LEU A 238 2.24 19.05 -8.97
CA LEU A 238 2.84 18.07 -8.07
C LEU A 238 2.07 18.07 -6.74
N PRO A 239 1.99 16.91 -6.06
CA PRO A 239 1.35 16.86 -4.74
C PRO A 239 2.08 17.74 -3.73
N GLY A 240 1.35 18.14 -2.69
CA GLY A 240 1.89 18.91 -1.56
C GLY A 240 2.40 18.02 -0.42
N ALA A 241 2.18 18.47 0.81
CA ALA A 241 2.39 17.66 2.00
C ALA A 241 1.45 16.45 1.99
N PRO A 242 1.84 15.34 2.65
CA PRO A 242 0.97 14.16 2.73
C PRO A 242 -0.39 14.50 3.35
N LEU A 243 -1.47 14.14 2.66
CA LEU A 243 -2.85 14.35 3.10
C LEU A 243 -3.20 13.44 4.28
N PRO A 244 -4.10 13.83 5.17
CA PRO A 244 -4.72 12.90 6.11
C PRO A 244 -5.48 11.82 5.33
N LEU A 245 -5.53 10.60 5.90
CA LEU A 245 -6.40 9.56 5.35
C LEU A 245 -7.86 9.83 5.77
N PRO A 246 -8.84 9.31 5.02
CA PRO A 246 -10.22 9.25 5.50
C PRO A 246 -10.29 8.61 6.89
N ASP A 247 -11.20 9.07 7.72
CA ASP A 247 -11.43 8.51 9.06
C ASP A 247 -12.92 8.48 9.35
N HIS A 248 -13.64 7.68 8.56
CA HIS A 248 -15.05 7.37 8.74
C HIS A 248 -15.20 6.12 9.59
N ALA A 249 -16.29 6.03 10.36
CA ALA A 249 -16.49 4.93 11.30
C ALA A 249 -15.26 4.69 12.21
N SER A 250 -14.64 5.76 12.72
CA SER A 250 -13.36 5.75 13.46
C SER A 250 -13.28 4.68 14.54
N HIS A 251 -14.36 4.47 15.31
CA HIS A 251 -14.42 3.46 16.39
C HIS A 251 -14.38 2.03 15.83
N LEU A 252 -15.05 1.78 14.70
CA LEU A 252 -15.00 0.49 14.02
C LEU A 252 -13.60 0.23 13.44
N VAL A 253 -12.96 1.25 12.86
CA VAL A 253 -11.57 1.16 12.38
C VAL A 253 -10.62 0.86 13.54
N GLU A 254 -10.81 1.50 14.69
CA GLU A 254 -10.01 1.26 15.89
C GLU A 254 -10.23 -0.16 16.45
N TRP A 255 -11.45 -0.66 16.38
CA TRP A 255 -11.77 -2.03 16.80
C TRP A 255 -11.04 -3.06 15.93
N TYR A 256 -11.07 -2.90 14.59
CA TYR A 256 -10.33 -3.78 13.67
C TYR A 256 -8.82 -3.67 13.87
N TYR A 257 -8.32 -2.47 14.17
CA TYR A 257 -6.90 -2.30 14.46
C TYR A 257 -6.45 -3.13 15.68
N LYS A 258 -7.28 -3.21 16.70
CA LYS A 258 -6.99 -3.99 17.93
C LYS A 258 -7.15 -5.49 17.73
N ASN A 259 -8.10 -5.93 16.92
CA ASN A 259 -8.45 -7.35 16.80
C ASN A 259 -7.87 -8.01 15.53
N ASP A 260 -7.73 -7.28 14.44
CA ASP A 260 -7.26 -7.76 13.14
C ASP A 260 -6.09 -6.93 12.58
N GLY A 261 -5.20 -6.50 13.45
CA GLY A 261 -4.11 -5.60 13.09
C GLY A 261 -3.28 -6.07 11.89
N GLY A 262 -3.00 -5.13 10.98
CA GLY A 262 -2.17 -5.37 9.81
C GLY A 262 -2.86 -6.04 8.62
N LYS A 263 -4.19 -6.05 8.60
CA LYS A 263 -5.00 -6.63 7.51
C LYS A 263 -5.84 -5.57 6.81
N THR A 264 -6.30 -5.89 5.60
CA THR A 264 -7.41 -5.20 4.94
C THR A 264 -8.70 -5.93 5.28
N VAL A 265 -9.69 -5.21 5.77
CA VAL A 265 -11.01 -5.73 6.12
C VAL A 265 -12.05 -4.97 5.31
N THR A 266 -12.89 -5.70 4.57
CA THR A 266 -14.08 -5.15 3.93
C THR A 266 -15.28 -5.36 4.85
N THR A 267 -16.07 -4.31 5.04
CA THR A 267 -17.25 -4.30 5.92
C THR A 267 -18.51 -4.12 5.10
N ASP A 268 -19.68 -4.26 5.73
CA ASP A 268 -20.98 -4.02 5.11
C ASP A 268 -21.41 -2.54 5.20
N ILE A 269 -20.57 -1.69 5.78
CA ILE A 269 -20.82 -0.24 5.88
C ILE A 269 -20.98 0.38 4.49
N ASP A 270 -21.98 1.24 4.34
CA ASP A 270 -22.13 2.11 3.18
C ASP A 270 -21.51 3.47 3.49
N ILE A 271 -20.41 3.81 2.83
CA ILE A 271 -19.68 5.06 3.13
C ILE A 271 -20.54 6.31 2.97
N ARG A 272 -21.48 6.32 2.01
CA ARG A 272 -22.35 7.48 1.78
C ARG A 272 -23.36 7.66 2.91
N LEU A 273 -23.92 6.56 3.39
CA LEU A 273 -24.80 6.57 4.55
C LEU A 273 -24.03 6.89 5.81
N GLN A 274 -22.84 6.33 5.98
CA GLN A 274 -21.94 6.61 7.11
C GLN A 274 -21.63 8.10 7.22
N GLN A 275 -21.19 8.74 6.13
CA GLN A 275 -20.90 10.18 6.12
C GLN A 275 -22.11 11.06 6.45
N LYS A 276 -23.30 10.66 5.99
CA LYS A 276 -24.54 11.38 6.33
C LYS A 276 -24.87 11.23 7.81
N ALA A 277 -24.75 10.01 8.34
CA ALA A 277 -25.02 9.72 9.75
C ALA A 277 -24.05 10.45 10.67
N GLU A 278 -22.76 10.46 10.37
CA GLU A 278 -21.74 11.22 11.11
C GLU A 278 -22.10 12.71 11.19
N LYS A 279 -22.43 13.34 10.06
CA LYS A 279 -22.83 14.76 10.01
C LYS A 279 -24.10 15.04 10.84
N ILE A 280 -25.09 14.15 10.78
CA ILE A 280 -26.33 14.30 11.56
C ILE A 280 -26.02 14.14 13.04
N LEU A 281 -25.21 13.14 13.40
CA LEU A 281 -24.86 12.82 14.77
C LEU A 281 -24.06 13.96 15.40
N ASP A 282 -23.05 14.47 14.71
CA ASP A 282 -22.19 15.55 15.20
C ASP A 282 -23.00 16.86 15.41
N ARG A 283 -23.86 17.19 14.46
CA ARG A 283 -24.76 18.34 14.60
C ARG A 283 -25.67 18.17 15.82
N ARG A 284 -26.30 17.00 15.97
CA ARG A 284 -27.20 16.73 17.10
C ARG A 284 -26.49 16.72 18.44
N ASN A 285 -25.26 16.17 18.45
CA ASN A 285 -24.45 16.17 19.66
C ASN A 285 -24.09 17.59 20.11
N ASN A 286 -23.77 18.50 19.17
CA ASN A 286 -23.50 19.90 19.50
C ASN A 286 -24.70 20.60 20.14
N GLU A 287 -25.93 20.32 19.68
CA GLU A 287 -27.17 20.82 20.30
C GLU A 287 -27.36 20.24 21.70
N LEU A 288 -27.17 18.95 21.88
CA LEU A 288 -27.37 18.23 23.13
C LEU A 288 -26.30 18.54 24.21
N THR A 289 -25.10 18.88 23.76
CA THR A 289 -24.00 19.27 24.68
C THR A 289 -24.39 20.48 25.55
N ALA A 290 -25.21 21.39 25.02
CA ALA A 290 -25.71 22.56 25.77
C ALA A 290 -26.56 22.17 27.00
N ILE A 291 -27.17 21.00 26.97
CA ILE A 291 -27.98 20.46 28.08
C ILE A 291 -27.28 19.33 28.85
N GLY A 292 -25.96 19.20 28.66
CA GLY A 292 -25.10 18.26 29.40
C GLY A 292 -24.97 16.86 28.80
N ILE A 293 -25.60 16.55 27.65
CA ILE A 293 -25.45 15.27 26.95
C ILE A 293 -24.25 15.36 26.00
N LYS A 294 -23.22 14.59 26.28
CA LYS A 294 -21.90 14.69 25.58
C LYS A 294 -21.59 13.51 24.69
N ASP A 295 -22.23 12.37 24.89
CA ASP A 295 -22.00 11.14 24.15
C ASP A 295 -23.27 10.76 23.39
N LEU A 296 -23.10 10.46 22.12
CA LEU A 296 -24.17 10.08 21.21
C LEU A 296 -23.67 9.07 20.21
N ALA A 297 -24.32 7.92 20.09
CA ALA A 297 -23.98 6.88 19.14
C ALA A 297 -25.17 6.49 18.28
N ALA A 298 -24.88 5.95 17.12
CA ALA A 298 -25.90 5.40 16.23
C ALA A 298 -25.36 4.18 15.47
N ILE A 299 -26.22 3.18 15.31
CA ILE A 299 -25.98 2.06 14.41
C ILE A 299 -27.23 1.85 13.56
N VAL A 300 -27.05 1.59 12.28
CA VAL A 300 -28.14 1.31 11.36
C VAL A 300 -27.91 -0.07 10.75
N PHE A 301 -28.91 -0.90 10.80
CA PHE A 301 -28.90 -2.25 10.23
C PHE A 301 -29.76 -2.33 8.98
N ASP A 302 -29.35 -3.11 8.01
CA ASP A 302 -30.24 -3.56 6.95
C ASP A 302 -31.21 -4.59 7.53
N VAL A 303 -32.52 -4.37 7.35
CA VAL A 303 -33.55 -5.21 7.93
C VAL A 303 -33.65 -6.60 7.30
N HIS A 304 -33.11 -6.77 6.08
CA HIS A 304 -33.17 -8.05 5.37
C HIS A 304 -31.96 -8.93 5.69
N THR A 305 -30.76 -8.31 5.81
CA THR A 305 -29.53 -9.05 6.08
C THR A 305 -29.16 -9.09 7.55
N GLY A 306 -29.63 -8.12 8.34
CA GLY A 306 -29.24 -7.94 9.74
C GLY A 306 -27.82 -7.35 9.90
N GLU A 307 -27.19 -6.91 8.81
CA GLU A 307 -25.83 -6.39 8.82
C GLU A 307 -25.80 -4.89 9.10
N PRO A 308 -24.78 -4.38 9.83
CA PRO A 308 -24.65 -2.96 10.10
C PRO A 308 -24.16 -2.21 8.85
N ILE A 309 -24.98 -1.31 8.33
CA ILE A 309 -24.64 -0.45 7.18
C ILE A 309 -24.15 0.94 7.59
N VAL A 310 -24.30 1.33 8.87
CA VAL A 310 -23.73 2.53 9.49
C VAL A 310 -23.27 2.17 10.90
N TYR A 311 -22.10 2.68 11.27
CA TYR A 311 -21.54 2.50 12.60
C TYR A 311 -20.91 3.80 13.14
N CYS A 312 -21.59 4.50 14.01
CA CYS A 312 -21.12 5.68 14.72
C CYS A 312 -20.96 5.32 16.19
N GLY A 313 -19.78 4.93 16.62
CA GLY A 313 -19.52 4.48 17.99
C GLY A 313 -19.63 5.58 19.05
N ASN A 314 -19.36 6.83 18.67
CA ASN A 314 -19.64 8.06 19.42
C ASN A 314 -19.57 9.25 18.46
N ALA A 315 -20.15 10.39 18.85
CA ALA A 315 -20.06 11.64 18.10
C ALA A 315 -18.69 12.31 18.28
N ASN A 316 -18.29 13.12 17.29
CA ASN A 316 -17.05 13.93 17.29
C ASN A 316 -15.79 13.13 17.71
N PRO A 317 -15.50 11.94 17.17
CA PRO A 317 -14.40 11.09 17.62
C PRO A 317 -13.03 11.76 17.50
N GLN A 318 -12.88 12.74 16.62
CA GLN A 318 -11.65 13.52 16.41
C GLN A 318 -11.39 14.54 17.51
N ASP A 319 -12.42 15.01 18.19
CA ASP A 319 -12.31 16.03 19.25
C ASP A 319 -11.53 15.50 20.48
N GLY A 320 -11.74 14.23 20.83
CA GLY A 320 -11.09 13.58 21.99
C GLY A 320 -11.53 14.10 23.34
N ARG A 321 -12.43 15.12 23.40
CA ARG A 321 -13.02 15.63 24.62
C ARG A 321 -14.16 14.74 25.09
N TYR A 322 -14.47 14.79 26.38
CA TYR A 322 -15.61 14.11 26.99
C TYR A 322 -15.71 12.60 26.72
N GLY A 323 -14.58 11.95 26.40
CA GLY A 323 -14.61 10.51 26.11
C GLY A 323 -15.07 10.15 24.70
N SER A 324 -15.14 11.11 23.75
CA SER A 324 -15.61 10.88 22.37
C SER A 324 -14.87 9.76 21.61
N ARG A 325 -13.68 9.35 22.08
CA ARG A 325 -12.94 8.20 21.58
C ARG A 325 -13.41 6.84 22.10
N VAL A 326 -14.33 6.83 23.06
CA VAL A 326 -14.91 5.59 23.59
C VAL A 326 -16.02 5.12 22.66
N ASP A 327 -15.94 3.86 22.25
CA ASP A 327 -17.00 3.20 21.49
C ASP A 327 -18.15 2.83 22.43
N ILE A 328 -19.16 3.69 22.51
CA ILE A 328 -20.29 3.48 23.40
C ILE A 328 -21.33 2.49 22.86
N VAL A 329 -21.27 2.15 21.56
CA VAL A 329 -22.09 1.06 20.98
C VAL A 329 -21.71 -0.28 21.60
N ARG A 330 -20.41 -0.50 21.82
CA ARG A 330 -19.88 -1.76 22.40
C ARG A 330 -19.76 -1.74 23.92
N SER A 331 -20.01 -0.60 24.54
CA SER A 331 -19.88 -0.49 25.99
C SER A 331 -21.00 -1.24 26.71
N PRO A 332 -20.71 -2.08 27.73
CA PRO A 332 -21.72 -2.75 28.53
C PRO A 332 -22.66 -1.75 29.16
N ARG A 333 -23.94 -1.96 29.02
CA ARG A 333 -24.99 -1.10 29.60
C ARG A 333 -26.12 -1.93 30.18
N SER A 334 -26.85 -1.36 31.13
CA SER A 334 -28.12 -1.94 31.60
C SER A 334 -29.11 -1.96 30.43
N THR A 335 -29.78 -3.08 30.24
CA THR A 335 -30.79 -3.27 29.22
C THR A 335 -32.01 -2.41 29.42
N GLY A 336 -32.28 -2.01 30.68
CA GLY A 336 -33.50 -1.30 31.05
C GLY A 336 -34.75 -2.02 30.54
N SER A 337 -35.66 -1.28 29.92
CA SER A 337 -36.91 -1.80 29.40
C SER A 337 -36.81 -2.44 27.98
N ILE A 338 -35.64 -2.49 27.35
CA ILE A 338 -35.45 -3.03 25.99
C ILE A 338 -35.81 -4.52 25.90
N LEU A 339 -35.64 -5.27 27.00
CA LEU A 339 -36.01 -6.68 27.07
C LEU A 339 -37.51 -6.96 27.19
N LYS A 340 -38.36 -5.96 27.50
CA LYS A 340 -39.81 -6.17 27.67
C LYS A 340 -40.50 -6.74 26.43
N PRO A 341 -40.23 -6.27 25.18
CA PRO A 341 -40.82 -6.87 23.99
C PRO A 341 -40.46 -8.34 23.82
N LEU A 342 -39.18 -8.70 24.11
CA LEU A 342 -38.69 -10.09 24.01
C LEU A 342 -39.36 -10.96 25.06
N LEU A 343 -39.50 -10.47 26.31
CA LEU A 343 -40.20 -11.15 27.36
C LEU A 343 -41.68 -11.36 26.99
N TYR A 344 -42.34 -10.32 26.44
CA TYR A 344 -43.72 -10.43 25.99
C TYR A 344 -43.88 -11.48 24.86
N CYS A 345 -43.02 -11.49 23.89
CA CYS A 345 -43.03 -12.50 22.83
C CYS A 345 -42.85 -13.93 23.42
N ALA A 346 -41.93 -14.12 24.38
CA ALA A 346 -41.75 -15.40 25.03
C ALA A 346 -42.97 -15.87 25.76
N LEU A 347 -43.63 -14.98 26.56
CA LEU A 347 -44.86 -15.26 27.25
C LEU A 347 -46.00 -15.67 26.30
N LEU A 348 -46.15 -14.95 25.18
CA LEU A 348 -47.12 -15.30 24.14
C LEU A 348 -46.87 -16.71 23.53
N GLN A 349 -45.60 -17.09 23.33
CA GLN A 349 -45.26 -18.42 22.84
C GLN A 349 -45.57 -19.53 23.86
N GLU A 350 -45.50 -19.23 25.16
CA GLU A 350 -45.85 -20.15 26.22
C GLU A 350 -47.36 -20.16 26.52
N GLY A 351 -48.16 -19.38 25.82
CA GLY A 351 -49.62 -19.34 25.98
C GLY A 351 -50.09 -18.57 27.22
N GLN A 352 -49.27 -17.67 27.74
CA GLN A 352 -49.60 -16.79 28.88
C GLN A 352 -50.08 -15.42 28.41
#